data_18dcc614573a6feff0e216e8b33f29da
#
_entry.id   18dcc614573a6feff0e216e8b33f29da
#
_cell.length_a   1.000
_cell.length_b   1.000
_cell.length_c   1.000
_cell.angle_alpha   90.00
_cell.angle_beta   90.00
_cell.angle_gamma   90.00
#
_symmetry.space_group_name_H-M   'P 1'
#
loop_
_entity.id
_entity.type
_entity.pdbx_description
1 polymer ?
#
loop_
_entity_poly.entity_id
_entity_poly.type
_entity_poly.pdbx_seq_one_letter_code
_entity_poly.pdbx_strand_id
1 'polypeptide(L)' 'MRYRIVLEYDRETRSYTATVPGLPIVVDASSEKEAVKLTKEAISWYRAEAVATKSAPAEPPVQVKIVTVDV' A
#
# COMPACT_ATOMS: atom_id res chain seq x y z
N MET A 1 -7.09 -4.12 -14.24
CA MET A 1 -7.18 -2.80 -13.63
C MET A 1 -5.85 -2.40 -13.02
N ARG A 2 -5.57 -1.11 -13.05
CA ARG A 2 -4.34 -0.58 -12.49
C ARG A 2 -4.60 0.16 -11.20
N TYR A 3 -3.74 -0.04 -10.25
CA TYR A 3 -3.79 0.66 -8.99
C TYR A 3 -2.45 1.30 -8.70
N ARG A 4 -2.48 2.43 -8.04
CA ARG A 4 -1.26 3.07 -7.57
C ARG A 4 -0.98 2.65 -6.15
N ILE A 5 0.26 2.35 -5.88
CA ILE A 5 0.71 2.02 -4.54
C ILE A 5 1.68 3.10 -4.11
N VAL A 6 1.36 3.75 -3.00
CA VAL A 6 2.24 4.77 -2.43
C VAL A 6 3.12 4.09 -1.40
N LEU A 7 4.41 4.08 -1.65
CA LEU A 7 5.37 3.47 -0.76
C LEU A 7 6.05 4.53 0.08
N GLU A 8 6.06 4.32 1.38
CA GLU A 8 6.64 5.24 2.33
C GLU A 8 7.71 4.50 3.12
N TYR A 9 8.90 5.02 3.11
CA TYR A 9 10.01 4.40 3.83
C TYR A 9 10.23 5.10 5.16
N ASP A 10 10.22 4.33 6.24
CA ASP A 10 10.47 4.83 7.57
C ASP A 10 11.90 4.45 7.97
N ARG A 11 12.72 5.45 8.19
CA ARG A 11 14.12 5.25 8.54
C ARG A 11 14.28 4.62 9.92
N GLU A 12 13.39 4.95 10.82
CA GLU A 12 13.51 4.47 12.19
C GLU A 12 13.24 2.99 12.30
N THR A 13 12.21 2.54 11.63
CA THR A 13 11.85 1.12 11.66
C THR A 13 12.48 0.35 10.53
N ARG A 14 13.08 1.05 9.56
CA ARG A 14 13.66 0.44 8.36
C ARG A 14 12.66 -0.42 7.64
N SER A 15 11.46 0.09 7.52
CA SER A 15 10.40 -0.66 6.88
C SER A 15 9.67 0.22 5.86
N TYR A 16 8.93 -0.43 4.98
CA TYR A 16 8.12 0.24 3.99
C TYR A 16 6.66 0.10 4.36
N THR A 17 5.92 1.18 4.21
CA THR A 17 4.48 1.15 4.36
C THR A 17 3.89 1.44 3.00
N ALA A 18 3.01 0.55 2.54
CA ALA A 18 2.35 0.71 1.26
C ALA A 18 0.88 1.02 1.46
N THR A 19 0.40 2.05 0.79
CA THR A 19 -1.01 2.40 0.81
C THR A 19 -1.53 2.52 -0.60
N VAL A 20 -2.83 2.31 -0.76
CA VAL A 20 -3.48 2.42 -2.06
C VAL A 20 -4.51 3.52 -1.96
N PRO A 21 -4.32 4.66 -2.66
CA PRO A 21 -5.28 5.75 -2.61
C PRO A 21 -6.66 5.27 -3.03
N GLY A 22 -7.65 5.61 -2.22
CA GLY A 22 -9.01 5.21 -2.50
C GLY A 22 -9.42 3.87 -1.95
N LEU A 23 -8.48 3.11 -1.40
CA LEU A 23 -8.78 1.81 -0.78
C LEU A 23 -8.27 1.79 0.66
N PRO A 24 -8.95 1.07 1.55
CA PRO A 24 -8.51 0.98 2.94
C PRO A 24 -7.44 -0.09 3.12
N ILE A 25 -6.35 0.05 2.38
CA ILE A 25 -5.29 -0.93 2.37
C ILE A 25 -4.01 -0.29 2.88
N VAL A 26 -3.43 -0.88 3.92
CA VAL A 26 -2.15 -0.46 4.45
C VAL A 26 -1.33 -1.72 4.70
N VAL A 27 -0.13 -1.77 4.14
CA VAL A 27 0.74 -2.93 4.25
C VAL A 27 2.12 -2.48 4.70
N ASP A 28 2.66 -3.17 5.70
CA ASP A 28 4.03 -2.94 6.16
C ASP A 28 4.90 -4.11 5.74
N ALA A 29 6.08 -3.81 5.25
CA ALA A 29 7.00 -4.85 4.82
C ALA A 29 8.44 -4.37 4.98
N SER A 30 9.37 -5.29 4.98
CA SER A 30 10.77 -4.97 5.17
C SER A 30 11.47 -4.54 3.89
N SER A 31 10.85 -4.76 2.74
CA SER A 31 11.43 -4.37 1.46
C SER A 31 10.35 -3.82 0.54
N GLU A 32 10.77 -3.04 -0.43
CA GLU A 32 9.85 -2.48 -1.42
C GLU A 32 9.16 -3.60 -2.19
N LYS A 33 9.93 -4.59 -2.60
CA LYS A 33 9.41 -5.69 -3.40
C LYS A 33 8.32 -6.45 -2.64
N GLU A 34 8.58 -6.71 -1.37
CA GLU A 34 7.62 -7.42 -0.54
C GLU A 34 6.38 -6.57 -0.30
N ALA A 35 6.57 -5.28 -0.08
CA ALA A 35 5.45 -4.38 0.14
C ALA A 35 4.52 -4.37 -1.08
N VAL A 36 5.09 -4.30 -2.27
CA VAL A 36 4.31 -4.32 -3.49
C VAL A 36 3.56 -5.63 -3.65
N LYS A 37 4.24 -6.74 -3.38
CA LYS A 37 3.62 -8.06 -3.50
C LYS A 37 2.44 -8.20 -2.55
N LEU A 38 2.63 -7.84 -1.29
CA LEU A 38 1.57 -7.96 -0.31
C LEU A 38 0.42 -7.01 -0.60
N THR A 39 0.73 -5.84 -1.13
CA THR A 39 -0.33 -4.89 -1.48
C THR A 39 -1.17 -5.40 -2.64
N LYS A 40 -0.53 -6.03 -3.62
CA LYS A 40 -1.27 -6.62 -4.73
C LYS A 40 -2.24 -7.69 -4.22
N GLU A 41 -1.79 -8.51 -3.29
CA GLU A 41 -2.65 -9.52 -2.70
C GLU A 41 -3.80 -8.89 -1.93
N ALA A 42 -3.51 -7.81 -1.20
CA ALA A 42 -4.54 -7.12 -0.43
C ALA A 42 -5.59 -6.51 -1.36
N ILE A 43 -5.17 -5.94 -2.48
CA ILE A 43 -6.11 -5.39 -3.45
C ILE A 43 -7.02 -6.49 -3.98
N SER A 44 -6.44 -7.64 -4.28
CA SER A 44 -7.19 -8.77 -4.78
C SER A 44 -8.24 -9.23 -3.76
N TRP A 45 -7.82 -9.30 -2.50
CA TRP A 45 -8.73 -9.63 -1.40
C TRP A 45 -9.85 -8.62 -1.27
N TYR A 46 -9.49 -7.34 -1.31
CA TYR A 46 -10.48 -6.28 -1.15
C TYR A 46 -11.54 -6.35 -2.24
N ARG A 47 -11.11 -6.59 -3.46
CA ARG A 47 -12.06 -6.67 -4.58
C ARG A 47 -12.98 -7.87 -4.45
N ALA A 48 -12.46 -8.98 -3.96
CA ALA A 48 -13.25 -10.19 -3.78
C ALA A 48 -14.29 -10.00 -2.67
N GLU A 49 -13.90 -9.28 -1.62
CA GLU A 49 -14.79 -9.08 -0.48
C GLU A 49 -15.79 -7.97 -0.71
N ALA A 50 -15.46 -7.02 -1.55
CA ALA A 50 -16.30 -5.85 -1.81
C ALA A 50 -16.67 -5.12 -0.51
N VAL A 51 -15.72 -5.05 0.40
CA VAL A 51 -15.95 -4.41 1.69
C VAL A 51 -15.75 -2.91 1.55
N ALA A 52 -16.75 -2.15 1.95
CA ALA A 52 -16.68 -0.70 1.89
C ALA A 52 -16.30 -0.18 3.26
N THR A 53 -15.03 0.01 3.50
CA THR A 53 -14.56 0.60 4.73
C THR A 53 -13.81 1.88 4.40
N LYS A 54 -13.66 2.72 5.39
CA LYS A 54 -12.95 3.96 5.23
C LYS A 54 -11.56 3.84 5.81
N SER A 55 -10.61 4.44 5.16
CA SER A 55 -9.28 4.52 5.71
C SER A 55 -8.89 5.96 5.86
N ALA A 56 -8.15 6.26 6.89
CA ALA A 56 -7.63 7.59 7.10
C ALA A 56 -6.37 7.76 6.27
N PRO A 57 -6.16 8.94 5.73
CA PRO A 57 -4.92 9.21 5.01
C PRO A 57 -3.75 9.22 5.97
N ALA A 58 -2.65 8.69 5.52
CA ALA A 58 -1.44 8.67 6.32
C ALA A 58 -0.75 10.01 6.26
N GLU A 59 0.04 10.28 7.27
CA GLU A 59 0.86 11.46 7.27
C GLU A 59 2.02 11.31 6.31
N PRO A 60 2.51 12.41 5.76
CA PRO A 60 3.59 12.34 4.79
C PRO A 60 4.86 11.79 5.44
N PRO A 61 5.46 10.82 4.83
CA PRO A 61 6.70 10.23 5.32
C PRO A 61 7.91 10.98 4.83
N VAL A 62 9.08 10.49 5.23
CA VAL A 62 10.34 11.08 4.79
C VAL A 62 10.54 10.86 3.29
N GLN A 63 10.20 9.68 2.81
CA GLN A 63 10.32 9.36 1.40
C GLN A 63 9.04 8.71 0.90
N VAL A 64 8.62 9.14 -0.28
CA VAL A 64 7.42 8.60 -0.90
C VAL A 64 7.76 8.13 -2.29
N LYS A 65 7.34 6.94 -2.61
CA LYS A 65 7.49 6.40 -3.96
C LYS A 65 6.14 5.87 -4.41
N ILE A 66 5.78 6.17 -5.65
CA ILE A 66 4.52 5.71 -6.20
C ILE A 66 4.79 4.61 -7.20
N VAL A 67 4.14 3.49 -7.01
CA VAL A 67 4.26 2.32 -7.88
C VAL A 67 2.89 2.00 -8.43
N THR A 68 2.83 1.76 -9.74
CA THR A 68 1.59 1.38 -10.38
C THR A 68 1.62 -0.13 -10.62
N VAL A 69 0.57 -0.80 -10.20
CA VAL A 69 0.47 -2.25 -10.38
C VAL A 69 -0.80 -2.59 -11.15
N ASP A 70 -0.73 -3.69 -11.86
CA ASP A 70 -1.85 -4.23 -12.62
C ASP A 70 -2.38 -5.44 -11.88
N VAL A 71 -3.61 -5.36 -11.46
CA VAL A 71 -4.23 -6.43 -10.67
C VAL A 71 -5.45 -7.00 -11.38
#